data_0ffb30bd6eaa65f8065ba47ea436550a
#
_entry.id   0ffb30bd6eaa65f8065ba47ea436550a
#
_cell.length_a   1.000
_cell.length_b   1.000
_cell.length_c   1.000
_cell.angle_alpha   90.00
_cell.angle_beta   90.00
_cell.angle_gamma   90.00
#
_symmetry.space_group_name_H-M   'P 1'
#
loop_
_entity.id
_entity.type
_entity.pdbx_description
1 polymer ?
#
loop_
_entity_poly.entity_id
_entity_poly.type
_entity_poly.pdbx_seq_one_letter_code
_entity_poly.pdbx_strand_id
1 'polypeptide(L)'
;MIDLGKYGYYGDDPKPVFNTSFYRGEDLYSDGDIENEVIKIIAANPTTDYEEAISRNYSWPVFYHLTRIRQNLLNWYPFKEQSDILEIGCGMGAITELLCKKCNSVTAVELSKRRATATYLRCREYDNLEIIVGNLNDIQFNKKYDYITLIGVLEYQNNFT
;
A
#
# COMPACT_ATOMS: atom_id res chain seq x y z
N MET A 1 -8.25 15.18 4.75
CA MET A 1 -6.78 15.28 4.55
C MET A 1 -6.11 14.40 5.60
N ILE A 2 -5.05 13.67 5.25
CA ILE A 2 -4.31 12.84 6.21
C ILE A 2 -3.35 13.76 6.96
N ASP A 3 -3.31 13.66 8.30
CA ASP A 3 -2.26 14.29 9.10
C ASP A 3 -0.98 13.43 9.01
N LEU A 4 -0.12 13.75 8.06
CA LEU A 4 1.16 13.07 7.86
C LEU A 4 2.22 13.48 8.90
N GLY A 5 2.07 14.68 9.51
CA GLY A 5 2.94 15.15 10.60
C GLY A 5 2.91 14.24 11.83
N LYS A 6 1.78 13.57 12.07
CA LYS A 6 1.64 12.52 13.10
C LYS A 6 2.69 11.39 12.96
N TYR A 7 3.15 11.13 11.74
CA TYR A 7 4.16 10.11 11.43
C TYR A 7 5.56 10.71 11.20
N GLY A 8 5.73 12.02 11.43
CA GLY A 8 7.01 12.70 11.25
C GLY A 8 7.33 13.05 9.80
N TYR A 9 6.32 13.05 8.90
CA TYR A 9 6.50 13.46 7.51
C TYR A 9 6.13 14.94 7.35
N TYR A 10 7.09 15.74 6.88
CA TYR A 10 6.98 17.19 6.67
C TYR A 10 7.48 17.60 5.27
N GLY A 11 7.54 16.65 4.33
CA GLY A 11 7.91 16.92 2.94
C GLY A 11 6.74 17.48 2.11
N ASP A 12 6.97 17.58 0.81
CA ASP A 12 5.94 17.95 -0.17
C ASP A 12 4.80 16.90 -0.18
N ASP A 13 3.61 17.33 -0.61
CA ASP A 13 2.47 16.44 -0.70
C ASP A 13 2.79 15.24 -1.62
N PRO A 14 2.51 14.00 -1.16
CA PRO A 14 2.64 12.83 -2.00
C PRO A 14 1.81 12.92 -3.28
N LYS A 15 2.32 12.37 -4.37
CA LYS A 15 1.67 12.41 -5.70
C LYS A 15 0.48 11.46 -5.86
N PRO A 16 0.41 10.30 -5.20
CA PRO A 16 -0.72 9.39 -5.36
C PRO A 16 -2.05 10.05 -5.02
N VAL A 17 -3.10 9.65 -5.73
CA VAL A 17 -4.47 10.01 -5.35
C VAL A 17 -4.88 9.17 -4.13
N PHE A 18 -5.41 9.82 -3.08
CA PHE A 18 -5.86 9.15 -1.86
C PHE A 18 -7.36 9.34 -1.64
N ASN A 19 -8.14 8.31 -1.98
CA ASN A 19 -9.60 8.34 -1.97
C ASN A 19 -10.15 7.63 -0.73
N THR A 20 -10.83 8.37 0.14
CA THR A 20 -11.44 7.84 1.38
C THR A 20 -12.97 7.81 1.32
N SER A 21 -13.58 7.96 0.15
CA SER A 21 -15.04 8.04 0.02
C SER A 21 -15.76 6.77 0.47
N PHE A 22 -15.07 5.62 0.46
CA PHE A 22 -15.61 4.33 0.86
C PHE A 22 -15.16 3.89 2.27
N TYR A 23 -14.41 4.74 2.98
CA TYR A 23 -13.95 4.43 4.33
C TYR A 23 -15.04 4.64 5.36
N ARG A 24 -15.38 3.60 6.13
CA ARG A 24 -16.45 3.63 7.11
C ARG A 24 -16.04 4.10 8.52
N GLY A 25 -14.78 4.50 8.70
CA GLY A 25 -14.29 5.05 9.96
C GLY A 25 -13.60 4.04 10.89
N GLU A 26 -13.56 2.77 10.54
CA GLU A 26 -12.97 1.71 11.35
C GLU A 26 -11.82 1.02 10.60
N ASP A 27 -10.71 0.79 11.30
CA ASP A 27 -9.62 -0.06 10.82
C ASP A 27 -9.86 -1.49 11.32
N LEU A 28 -10.65 -2.25 10.55
CA LEU A 28 -11.11 -3.60 10.92
C LEU A 28 -9.98 -4.65 10.98
N TYR A 29 -8.87 -4.39 10.30
CA TYR A 29 -7.70 -5.28 10.29
C TYR A 29 -6.44 -4.48 10.63
N SER A 30 -5.73 -4.89 11.68
CA SER A 30 -4.53 -4.20 12.16
C SER A 30 -3.65 -5.14 12.99
N ASP A 31 -2.33 -4.96 12.85
CA ASP A 31 -1.32 -5.58 13.73
C ASP A 31 -1.08 -4.74 15.00
N GLY A 32 -1.94 -3.75 15.27
CA GLY A 32 -1.85 -2.88 16.43
C GLY A 32 -0.88 -1.69 16.25
N ASP A 33 -0.29 -1.25 17.36
CA ASP A 33 0.54 -0.03 17.38
C ASP A 33 1.86 -0.15 16.61
N ILE A 34 2.32 -1.36 16.36
CA ILE A 34 3.53 -1.61 15.58
C ILE A 34 3.42 -1.05 14.15
N GLU A 35 2.20 -0.97 13.61
CA GLU A 35 1.97 -0.36 12.29
C GLU A 35 2.36 1.13 12.28
N ASN A 36 2.18 1.84 13.38
CA ASN A 36 2.61 3.24 13.49
C ASN A 36 4.13 3.37 13.41
N GLU A 37 4.88 2.41 13.97
CA GLU A 37 6.35 2.38 13.86
C GLU A 37 6.79 2.11 12.42
N VAL A 38 6.13 1.16 11.74
CA VAL A 38 6.40 0.89 10.31
C VAL A 38 6.15 2.14 9.47
N ILE A 39 5.03 2.85 9.71
CA ILE A 39 4.71 4.09 8.98
C ILE A 39 5.76 5.18 9.23
N LYS A 40 6.23 5.36 10.47
CA LYS A 40 7.31 6.30 10.80
C LYS A 40 8.61 5.97 10.07
N ILE A 41 8.96 4.68 9.99
CA ILE A 41 10.14 4.25 9.23
C ILE A 41 9.97 4.61 7.74
N ILE A 42 8.80 4.33 7.15
CA ILE A 42 8.51 4.69 5.76
C ILE A 42 8.59 6.21 5.55
N ALA A 43 8.00 6.98 6.45
CA ALA A 43 7.99 8.44 6.38
C ALA A 43 9.40 9.04 6.44
N ALA A 44 10.25 8.52 7.33
CA ALA A 44 11.60 9.00 7.54
C ALA A 44 12.60 8.62 6.43
N ASN A 45 12.27 7.61 5.60
CA ASN A 45 13.18 7.15 4.55
C ASN A 45 12.73 7.72 3.19
N PRO A 46 13.53 8.58 2.54
CA PRO A 46 13.21 9.15 1.23
C PRO A 46 13.31 8.13 0.10
N THR A 47 14.04 7.05 0.31
CA THR A 47 14.14 5.93 -0.62
C THR A 47 13.33 4.75 -0.11
N THR A 48 12.94 3.83 -0.98
CA THR A 48 12.25 2.59 -0.60
C THR A 48 13.22 1.47 -0.22
N ASP A 49 14.45 1.81 0.12
CA ASP A 49 15.43 0.90 0.69
C ASP A 49 15.36 0.96 2.23
N TYR A 50 14.86 -0.09 2.83
CA TYR A 50 14.64 -0.18 4.28
C TYR A 50 15.60 -1.16 4.98
N GLU A 51 16.64 -1.67 4.32
CA GLU A 51 17.52 -2.72 4.89
C GLU A 51 18.17 -2.27 6.19
N GLU A 52 18.69 -1.03 6.23
CA GLU A 52 19.27 -0.46 7.44
C GLU A 52 18.23 -0.28 8.55
N ALA A 53 17.04 0.21 8.22
CA ALA A 53 15.96 0.40 9.18
C ALA A 53 15.47 -0.94 9.76
N ILE A 54 15.36 -1.98 8.93
CA ILE A 54 15.02 -3.34 9.35
C ILE A 54 16.09 -3.88 10.30
N SER A 55 17.38 -3.67 9.97
CA SER A 55 18.50 -4.14 10.82
C SER A 55 18.50 -3.49 12.20
N ARG A 56 18.18 -2.20 12.27
CA ARG A 56 18.16 -1.44 13.54
C ARG A 56 16.93 -1.72 14.41
N ASN A 57 15.81 -2.03 13.80
CA ASN A 57 14.50 -2.17 14.46
C ASN A 57 13.87 -3.52 14.15
N TYR A 58 14.65 -4.61 14.26
CA TYR A 58 14.17 -5.93 13.87
C TYR A 58 13.00 -6.37 14.72
N SER A 59 11.84 -6.48 14.07
CA SER A 59 10.66 -7.19 14.53
C SER A 59 9.99 -7.86 13.35
N TRP A 60 9.19 -8.89 13.59
CA TRP A 60 8.51 -9.58 12.49
C TRP A 60 7.66 -8.63 11.62
N PRO A 61 6.81 -7.74 12.18
CA PRO A 61 6.03 -6.81 11.36
C PRO A 61 6.91 -5.83 10.55
N VAL A 62 7.99 -5.30 11.14
CA VAL A 62 8.92 -4.41 10.43
C VAL A 62 9.56 -5.14 9.26
N PHE A 63 10.09 -6.34 9.49
CA PHE A 63 10.65 -7.17 8.42
C PHE A 63 9.61 -7.49 7.36
N TYR A 64 8.43 -8.00 7.76
CA TYR A 64 7.37 -8.43 6.86
C TYR A 64 6.89 -7.31 5.93
N HIS A 65 6.66 -6.11 6.47
CA HIS A 65 6.12 -5.00 5.68
C HIS A 65 7.17 -4.25 4.86
N LEU A 66 8.42 -4.20 5.33
CA LEU A 66 9.44 -3.36 4.69
C LEU A 66 10.38 -4.12 3.74
N THR A 67 10.52 -5.43 3.91
CA THR A 67 11.42 -6.21 3.05
C THR A 67 11.02 -6.19 1.58
N ARG A 68 12.02 -6.09 0.70
CA ARG A 68 11.84 -6.21 -0.75
C ARG A 68 11.58 -7.64 -1.23
N ILE A 69 11.81 -8.65 -0.39
CA ILE A 69 11.61 -10.06 -0.74
C ILE A 69 10.19 -10.31 -1.27
N ARG A 70 9.19 -9.61 -0.75
CA ARG A 70 7.79 -9.71 -1.22
C ARG A 70 7.61 -9.36 -2.70
N GLN A 71 8.42 -8.47 -3.23
CA GLN A 71 8.37 -8.10 -4.65
C GLN A 71 8.73 -9.28 -5.57
N ASN A 72 9.48 -10.27 -5.08
CA ASN A 72 9.81 -11.48 -5.84
C ASN A 72 8.58 -12.30 -6.26
N LEU A 73 7.43 -12.12 -5.59
CA LEU A 73 6.17 -12.75 -6.00
C LEU A 73 5.76 -12.36 -7.42
N LEU A 74 5.99 -11.12 -7.83
CA LEU A 74 5.56 -10.59 -9.13
C LEU A 74 6.69 -9.96 -9.96
N ASN A 75 7.91 -9.82 -9.41
CA ASN A 75 8.99 -9.14 -10.12
C ASN A 75 9.40 -9.88 -11.42
N TRP A 76 9.27 -11.19 -11.44
CA TRP A 76 9.54 -12.03 -12.61
C TRP A 76 8.44 -11.95 -13.69
N TYR A 77 7.23 -11.49 -13.33
CA TYR A 77 6.10 -11.48 -14.26
C TYR A 77 6.24 -10.33 -15.28
N PRO A 78 6.08 -10.63 -16.59
CA PRO A 78 6.22 -9.64 -17.66
C PRO A 78 4.90 -8.89 -17.87
N PHE A 79 4.56 -8.00 -16.94
CA PHE A 79 3.42 -7.09 -17.13
C PHE A 79 3.61 -6.27 -18.42
N LYS A 80 2.51 -6.00 -19.13
CA LYS A 80 2.55 -5.06 -20.25
C LYS A 80 2.70 -3.63 -19.70
N GLU A 81 3.66 -2.86 -20.22
CA GLU A 81 3.94 -1.49 -19.75
C GLU A 81 2.73 -0.57 -19.80
N GLN A 82 1.89 -0.69 -20.82
CA GLN A 82 0.67 0.12 -21.01
C GLN A 82 -0.56 -0.48 -20.31
N SER A 83 -0.39 -1.34 -19.32
CA SER A 83 -1.49 -2.00 -18.62
C SER A 83 -2.01 -1.20 -17.45
N ASP A 84 -3.31 -1.36 -17.18
CA ASP A 84 -4.00 -0.89 -15.99
C ASP A 84 -4.18 -2.05 -15.01
N ILE A 85 -3.77 -1.84 -13.75
CA ILE A 85 -3.82 -2.87 -12.70
C ILE A 85 -4.76 -2.47 -11.58
N LEU A 86 -5.53 -3.45 -11.08
CA LEU A 86 -6.22 -3.39 -9.81
C LEU A 86 -5.49 -4.28 -8.80
N GLU A 87 -4.96 -3.69 -7.73
CA GLU A 87 -4.41 -4.40 -6.58
C GLU A 87 -5.42 -4.40 -5.44
N ILE A 88 -5.87 -5.57 -5.03
CA ILE A 88 -6.81 -5.73 -3.92
C ILE A 88 -6.02 -6.16 -2.67
N GLY A 89 -6.12 -5.36 -1.59
CA GLY A 89 -5.38 -5.57 -0.35
C GLY A 89 -3.92 -5.12 -0.46
N CYS A 90 -3.68 -3.86 -0.82
CA CYS A 90 -2.32 -3.36 -1.02
C CYS A 90 -1.47 -3.31 0.27
N GLY A 91 -2.10 -3.38 1.44
CA GLY A 91 -1.42 -3.36 2.73
C GLY A 91 -0.57 -2.11 2.92
N MET A 92 0.74 -2.28 3.13
CA MET A 92 1.70 -1.19 3.28
C MET A 92 2.56 -0.95 2.03
N GLY A 93 2.06 -1.36 0.85
CA GLY A 93 2.58 -0.93 -0.44
C GLY A 93 3.81 -1.66 -0.97
N ALA A 94 4.20 -2.81 -0.41
CA ALA A 94 5.39 -3.52 -0.88
C ALA A 94 5.28 -4.00 -2.32
N ILE A 95 4.10 -4.49 -2.73
CA ILE A 95 3.81 -4.91 -4.10
C ILE A 95 3.38 -3.70 -4.94
N THR A 96 2.59 -2.78 -4.38
CA THR A 96 2.13 -1.56 -5.04
C THR A 96 3.28 -0.78 -5.68
N GLU A 97 4.38 -0.62 -4.95
CA GLU A 97 5.60 0.05 -5.46
C GLU A 97 6.15 -0.63 -6.71
N LEU A 98 6.18 -1.97 -6.73
CA LEU A 98 6.62 -2.73 -7.90
C LEU A 98 5.67 -2.52 -9.08
N LEU A 99 4.36 -2.54 -8.84
CA LEU A 99 3.35 -2.35 -9.87
C LEU A 99 3.43 -0.94 -10.47
N CYS A 100 3.62 0.10 -9.65
CA CYS A 100 3.80 1.47 -10.13
C CYS A 100 5.01 1.61 -11.08
N LYS A 101 6.09 0.86 -10.83
CA LYS A 101 7.28 0.84 -11.70
C LYS A 101 7.07 0.12 -13.03
N LYS A 102 6.15 -0.87 -13.07
CA LYS A 102 6.01 -1.78 -14.21
C LYS A 102 4.83 -1.46 -15.12
N CYS A 103 3.85 -0.69 -14.66
CA CYS A 103 2.56 -0.55 -15.32
C CYS A 103 2.18 0.92 -15.53
N ASN A 104 1.24 1.14 -16.46
CA ASN A 104 0.77 2.48 -16.81
C ASN A 104 -0.02 3.13 -15.66
N SER A 105 -0.99 2.41 -15.08
CA SER A 105 -1.74 2.89 -13.92
C SER A 105 -2.03 1.77 -12.93
N VAL A 106 -2.07 2.13 -11.64
CA VAL A 106 -2.37 1.24 -10.53
C VAL A 106 -3.52 1.82 -9.72
N THR A 107 -4.59 1.03 -9.55
CA THR A 107 -5.63 1.30 -8.56
C THR A 107 -5.44 0.30 -7.42
N ALA A 108 -5.10 0.79 -6.24
CA ALA A 108 -4.87 -0.02 -5.06
C ALA A 108 -6.01 0.12 -4.06
N VAL A 109 -6.60 -0.99 -3.62
CA VAL A 109 -7.67 -0.99 -2.62
C VAL A 109 -7.13 -1.52 -1.29
N GLU A 110 -7.43 -0.81 -0.19
CA GLU A 110 -7.06 -1.23 1.15
C GLU A 110 -8.18 -0.94 2.15
N LEU A 111 -8.51 -1.91 2.99
CA LEU A 111 -9.55 -1.79 3.99
C LEU A 111 -9.15 -0.86 5.14
N SER A 112 -7.90 -0.97 5.60
CA SER A 112 -7.34 -0.18 6.69
C SER A 112 -6.79 1.16 6.18
N LYS A 113 -7.34 2.26 6.66
CA LYS A 113 -6.83 3.61 6.36
C LYS A 113 -5.38 3.79 6.83
N ARG A 114 -5.00 3.16 7.94
CA ARG A 114 -3.66 3.19 8.49
C ARG A 114 -2.66 2.55 7.51
N ARG A 115 -2.96 1.34 7.01
CA ARG A 115 -2.12 0.64 6.03
C ARG A 115 -2.07 1.38 4.69
N ALA A 116 -3.21 1.87 4.22
CA ALA A 116 -3.29 2.71 3.02
C ALA A 116 -2.42 3.97 3.15
N THR A 117 -2.32 4.57 4.35
CA THR A 117 -1.41 5.70 4.61
C THR A 117 0.06 5.31 4.46
N ALA A 118 0.43 4.10 4.89
CA ALA A 118 1.78 3.57 4.66
C ALA A 118 2.08 3.45 3.16
N THR A 119 1.13 2.89 2.38
CA THR A 119 1.25 2.78 0.92
C THR A 119 1.38 4.16 0.26
N TYR A 120 0.57 5.13 0.70
CA TYR A 120 0.61 6.51 0.21
C TYR A 120 1.98 7.15 0.41
N LEU A 121 2.57 7.02 1.59
CA LEU A 121 3.91 7.52 1.90
C LEU A 121 5.01 6.75 1.17
N ARG A 122 4.90 5.41 1.08
CA ARG A 122 5.89 4.57 0.40
C ARG A 122 5.94 4.87 -1.10
N CYS A 123 4.79 5.09 -1.69
CA CYS A 123 4.64 5.33 -3.12
C CYS A 123 4.55 6.83 -3.46
N ARG A 124 4.99 7.73 -2.58
CA ARG A 124 4.80 9.19 -2.68
C ARG A 124 5.31 9.83 -3.96
N GLU A 125 6.26 9.19 -4.64
CA GLU A 125 6.85 9.71 -5.87
C GLU A 125 6.07 9.32 -7.14
N TYR A 126 5.07 8.41 -7.03
CA TYR A 126 4.33 7.91 -8.18
C TYR A 126 3.03 8.70 -8.38
N ASP A 127 2.85 9.25 -9.58
CA ASP A 127 1.63 9.94 -10.02
C ASP A 127 0.64 9.02 -10.75
N ASN A 128 1.04 7.77 -11.03
CA ASN A 128 0.23 6.74 -11.68
C ASN A 128 -0.51 5.83 -10.68
N LEU A 129 -0.65 6.24 -9.41
CA LEU A 129 -1.30 5.46 -8.35
C LEU A 129 -2.53 6.18 -7.79
N GLU A 130 -3.65 5.46 -7.75
CA GLU A 130 -4.82 5.79 -6.96
C GLU A 130 -4.99 4.77 -5.83
N ILE A 131 -5.09 5.24 -4.58
CA ILE A 131 -5.36 4.40 -3.41
C ILE A 131 -6.80 4.66 -2.95
N ILE A 132 -7.63 3.61 -2.93
CA ILE A 132 -9.00 3.65 -2.47
C ILE A 132 -9.09 2.95 -1.12
N VAL A 133 -9.50 3.70 -0.09
CA VAL A 133 -9.68 3.13 1.25
C VAL A 133 -11.13 2.70 1.44
N GLY A 134 -11.35 1.41 1.69
CA GLY A 134 -12.68 0.86 1.90
C GLY A 134 -12.81 -0.62 1.62
N ASN A 135 -14.00 -1.16 1.87
CA ASN A 135 -14.32 -2.53 1.53
C ASN A 135 -14.53 -2.65 0.01
N LEU A 136 -13.89 -3.64 -0.60
CA LEU A 136 -14.02 -3.93 -2.03
C LEU A 136 -15.48 -4.06 -2.49
N ASN A 137 -16.35 -4.64 -1.66
CA ASN A 137 -17.76 -4.84 -1.96
C ASN A 137 -18.57 -3.54 -2.08
N ASP A 138 -18.06 -2.43 -1.53
CA ASP A 138 -18.71 -1.12 -1.58
C ASP A 138 -18.24 -0.30 -2.80
N ILE A 139 -17.17 -0.73 -3.48
CA ILE A 139 -16.53 0.03 -4.55
C ILE A 139 -17.10 -0.37 -5.91
N GLN A 140 -17.57 0.61 -6.66
CA GLN A 140 -17.95 0.43 -8.06
C GLN A 140 -16.85 0.96 -8.96
N PHE A 141 -16.24 0.07 -9.72
CA PHE A 141 -15.21 0.44 -10.69
C PHE A 141 -15.84 0.81 -12.04
N ASN A 142 -15.49 1.99 -12.53
CA ASN A 142 -16.00 2.51 -13.82
C ASN A 142 -15.06 2.21 -14.99
N LYS A 143 -13.96 1.47 -14.76
CA LYS A 143 -13.00 1.06 -15.77
C LYS A 143 -12.72 -0.45 -15.71
N LYS A 144 -12.17 -0.98 -16.79
CA LYS A 144 -11.64 -2.35 -16.84
C LYS A 144 -10.15 -2.33 -16.53
N TYR A 145 -9.64 -3.44 -16.02
CA TYR A 145 -8.23 -3.63 -15.72
C TYR A 145 -7.69 -4.78 -16.55
N ASP A 146 -6.44 -4.66 -17.00
CA ASP A 146 -5.73 -5.74 -17.69
C ASP A 146 -5.34 -6.85 -16.74
N TYR A 147 -5.01 -6.50 -15.50
CA TYR A 147 -4.63 -7.43 -14.45
C TYR A 147 -5.31 -7.08 -13.11
N ILE A 148 -5.61 -8.12 -12.35
CA ILE A 148 -6.09 -7.98 -10.98
C ILE A 148 -5.19 -8.84 -10.08
N THR A 149 -4.64 -8.27 -9.02
CA THR A 149 -3.83 -8.98 -8.02
C THR A 149 -4.56 -9.08 -6.70
N LEU A 150 -4.51 -10.27 -6.07
CA LEU A 150 -5.02 -10.57 -4.73
C LEU A 150 -3.94 -11.37 -3.99
N ILE A 151 -3.09 -10.70 -3.24
CA ILE A 151 -1.95 -11.34 -2.56
C ILE A 151 -2.08 -11.13 -1.06
N GLY A 152 -2.25 -12.22 -0.31
CA GLY A 152 -2.46 -12.15 1.13
C GLY A 152 -3.83 -11.57 1.51
N VAL A 153 -4.89 -11.90 0.77
CA VAL A 153 -6.24 -11.37 0.97
C VAL A 153 -7.27 -12.48 1.23
N LEU A 154 -7.28 -13.52 0.40
CA LEU A 154 -8.33 -14.54 0.43
C LEU A 154 -8.34 -15.36 1.72
N GLU A 155 -7.21 -15.51 2.38
CA GLU A 155 -7.08 -16.19 3.67
C GLU A 155 -7.81 -15.49 4.80
N TYR A 156 -8.14 -14.21 4.62
CA TYR A 156 -8.84 -13.41 5.63
C TYR A 156 -10.34 -13.25 5.37
N GLN A 157 -10.87 -13.81 4.28
CA GLN A 157 -12.27 -13.59 3.85
C GLN A 157 -13.32 -13.91 4.92
N ASN A 158 -13.05 -14.86 5.83
CA ASN A 158 -13.98 -15.25 6.90
C ASN A 158 -13.95 -14.32 8.12
N ASN A 159 -13.04 -13.35 8.16
CA ASN A 159 -12.88 -12.45 9.31
C ASN A 159 -13.64 -11.12 9.11
N PHE A 160 -14.22 -10.88 7.93
CA PHE A 160 -14.79 -9.57 7.55
C PHE A 160 -16.18 -9.67 6.90
N THR A 161 -16.85 -10.82 7.06
CA THR A 161 -18.25 -11.02 6.63
C THR A 161 -19.22 -10.89 7.78
#